data_40d076fbca0a6b2a71136375a4507ab0
#
_entry.id   40d076fbca0a6b2a71136375a4507ab0
#
_cell.length_a   1.000
_cell.length_b   1.000
_cell.length_c   1.000
_cell.angle_alpha   90.00
_cell.angle_beta   90.00
_cell.angle_gamma   90.00
#
_symmetry.space_group_name_H-M   'P 1'
#
loop_
_entity.id
_entity.type
_entity.pdbx_description
1 polymer ?
#
loop_
_entity_poly.entity_id
_entity_poly.type
_entity_poly.pdbx_seq_one_letter_code
_entity_poly.pdbx_strand_id
1 'polypeptide(L)'
;MTKRTLTMLGTGYATATRYYNTCFTIKSDGTTLLVDAGGGNTILNRLEESGTPLDDIHYMYLTHAHTDHVLGAVWVMRMVMQMSRNGVYGGVLHVYGHDKVLSVLEWICRQTLSTKFSALIGSVVMLHEVEDGDSFSVGDMTVTAFDIHSTREKQFGFRARWSDGTTLVCLGDEPYNEATKPYAENAQWLLSEAFCLYADREKFKPYEKHHSTARDAARLAASLNVQNLVLYHTEDKSPDTRKATYTAEAKSEFSGNVFVPDDLESIEINSPKHQ
;
A
#
# COMPACT_ATOMS: atom_id res chain seq x y z
N MET A 1 -16.42 -17.32 8.86
CA MET A 1 -15.35 -16.32 8.99
C MET A 1 -15.31 -15.52 7.71
N THR A 2 -15.25 -14.20 7.79
CA THR A 2 -15.15 -13.32 6.62
C THR A 2 -13.80 -13.55 5.93
N LYS A 3 -13.82 -13.82 4.63
CA LYS A 3 -12.58 -13.98 3.85
C LYS A 3 -11.96 -12.60 3.63
N ARG A 4 -10.70 -12.45 4.02
CA ARG A 4 -9.91 -11.23 3.81
C ARG A 4 -8.75 -11.54 2.88
N THR A 5 -8.51 -10.65 1.93
CA THR A 5 -7.47 -10.86 0.92
C THR A 5 -6.67 -9.58 0.73
N LEU A 6 -5.35 -9.70 0.81
CA LEU A 6 -4.38 -8.71 0.35
C LEU A 6 -3.96 -9.11 -1.06
N THR A 7 -4.17 -8.25 -2.05
CA THR A 7 -3.71 -8.50 -3.44
C THR A 7 -2.70 -7.43 -3.82
N MET A 8 -1.46 -7.84 -4.08
CA MET A 8 -0.41 -6.93 -4.52
C MET A 8 -0.57 -6.63 -6.00
N LEU A 9 -1.03 -5.44 -6.36
CA LEU A 9 -1.19 -5.01 -7.75
C LEU A 9 0.16 -4.69 -8.40
N GLY A 10 1.10 -4.23 -7.59
CA GLY A 10 2.48 -3.96 -7.94
C GLY A 10 3.41 -4.09 -6.74
N THR A 11 4.64 -4.53 -6.97
CA THR A 11 5.62 -4.83 -5.92
C THR A 11 6.97 -4.16 -6.12
N GLY A 12 7.13 -3.41 -7.22
CA GLY A 12 8.39 -2.77 -7.59
C GLY A 12 8.57 -1.39 -6.99
N TYR A 13 9.83 -1.00 -6.81
CA TYR A 13 10.22 0.36 -6.42
C TYR A 13 10.01 1.39 -7.56
N ALA A 14 10.28 2.67 -7.29
CA ALA A 14 9.99 3.80 -8.18
C ALA A 14 10.38 3.60 -9.65
N THR A 15 11.60 3.12 -9.92
CA THR A 15 12.10 2.95 -11.29
C THR A 15 12.13 1.51 -11.78
N ALA A 16 11.38 0.62 -11.12
CA ALA A 16 11.17 -0.75 -11.60
C ALA A 16 10.43 -0.73 -12.95
N THR A 17 10.82 -1.62 -13.85
CA THR A 17 10.22 -1.76 -15.18
C THR A 17 9.68 -3.16 -15.45
N ARG A 18 10.04 -4.13 -14.61
CA ARG A 18 9.57 -5.52 -14.69
C ARG A 18 8.45 -5.83 -13.71
N TYR A 19 8.30 -5.02 -12.68
CA TYR A 19 7.19 -5.01 -11.74
C TYR A 19 6.48 -3.67 -11.84
N TYR A 20 5.18 -3.66 -11.59
CA TYR A 20 4.46 -2.41 -11.43
C TYR A 20 4.85 -1.78 -10.08
N ASN A 21 4.73 -0.45 -9.99
CA ASN A 21 5.05 0.27 -8.76
C ASN A 21 4.13 -0.18 -7.62
N THR A 22 4.66 -0.09 -6.40
CA THR A 22 4.00 -0.59 -5.20
C THR A 22 2.60 -0.01 -5.03
N CYS A 23 1.62 -0.89 -5.09
CA CYS A 23 0.23 -0.63 -4.72
C CYS A 23 -0.50 -1.96 -4.50
N PHE A 24 -1.56 -1.94 -3.71
CA PHE A 24 -2.28 -3.15 -3.36
C PHE A 24 -3.73 -2.88 -2.98
N THR A 25 -4.55 -3.93 -2.95
CA THR A 25 -5.89 -3.87 -2.39
C THR A 25 -6.01 -4.75 -1.16
N ILE A 26 -6.82 -4.29 -0.20
CA ILE A 26 -7.29 -5.10 0.93
C ILE A 26 -8.79 -5.26 0.74
N LYS A 27 -9.25 -6.49 0.52
CA LYS A 27 -10.66 -6.83 0.40
C LYS A 27 -11.15 -7.55 1.64
N SER A 28 -12.23 -7.07 2.25
CA SER A 28 -12.88 -7.66 3.43
C SER A 28 -14.37 -7.41 3.36
N ASP A 29 -15.17 -8.44 3.56
CA ASP A 29 -16.66 -8.38 3.61
C ASP A 29 -17.29 -7.58 2.45
N GLY A 30 -16.82 -7.81 1.23
CA GLY A 30 -17.30 -7.12 0.03
C GLY A 30 -16.79 -5.69 -0.15
N THR A 31 -16.05 -5.13 0.81
CA THR A 31 -15.44 -3.80 0.72
C THR A 31 -13.98 -3.91 0.30
N THR A 32 -13.55 -3.05 -0.62
CA THR A 32 -12.17 -2.97 -1.10
C THR A 32 -11.56 -1.62 -0.76
N LEU A 33 -10.39 -1.65 -0.09
CA LEU A 33 -9.50 -0.50 0.08
C LEU A 33 -8.36 -0.63 -0.93
N LEU A 34 -8.19 0.35 -1.80
CA LEU A 34 -7.00 0.50 -2.65
C LEU A 34 -5.96 1.32 -1.88
N VAL A 35 -4.74 0.83 -1.76
CA VAL A 35 -3.62 1.54 -1.12
C VAL A 35 -2.59 1.88 -2.18
N ASP A 36 -2.36 3.16 -2.36
CA ASP A 36 -1.60 3.74 -3.48
C ASP A 36 -2.11 3.26 -4.85
N ALA A 37 -1.54 3.77 -5.93
CA ALA A 37 -2.03 3.42 -7.26
C ALA A 37 -0.90 3.30 -8.31
N GLY A 38 0.34 3.29 -7.87
CA GLY A 38 1.48 3.20 -8.76
C GLY A 38 1.71 4.46 -9.61
N GLY A 39 2.59 4.36 -10.60
CA GLY A 39 3.12 5.50 -11.36
C GLY A 39 2.35 5.88 -12.62
N GLY A 40 1.20 5.27 -12.91
CA GLY A 40 0.49 5.61 -14.14
C GLY A 40 -0.79 4.80 -14.44
N ASN A 41 -1.24 4.88 -15.69
CA ASN A 41 -2.50 4.26 -16.11
C ASN A 41 -2.50 2.72 -16.13
N THR A 42 -1.35 2.09 -15.99
CA THR A 42 -1.23 0.63 -15.83
C THR A 42 -2.03 0.11 -14.64
N ILE A 43 -2.30 0.96 -13.63
CA ILE A 43 -3.18 0.60 -12.51
C ILE A 43 -4.54 0.06 -12.98
N LEU A 44 -5.09 0.61 -14.06
CA LEU A 44 -6.39 0.19 -14.59
C LEU A 44 -6.34 -1.27 -15.07
N ASN A 45 -5.26 -1.66 -15.76
CA ASN A 45 -5.05 -3.05 -16.18
C ASN A 45 -4.81 -3.96 -14.97
N ARG A 46 -4.04 -3.48 -13.97
CA ARG A 46 -3.76 -4.27 -12.75
C ARG A 46 -5.04 -4.57 -11.96
N LEU A 47 -5.93 -3.61 -11.88
CA LEU A 47 -7.24 -3.80 -11.25
C LEU A 47 -8.09 -4.82 -12.03
N GLU A 48 -8.14 -4.72 -13.35
CA GLU A 48 -8.86 -5.67 -14.20
C GLU A 48 -8.27 -7.09 -14.09
N GLU A 49 -6.95 -7.24 -14.26
CA GLU A 49 -6.23 -8.52 -14.20
C GLU A 49 -6.34 -9.19 -12.81
N SER A 50 -6.40 -8.39 -11.73
CA SER A 50 -6.61 -8.89 -10.37
C SER A 50 -8.05 -9.33 -10.07
N GLY A 51 -8.97 -9.10 -11.00
CA GLY A 51 -10.41 -9.33 -10.78
C GLY A 51 -11.03 -8.36 -9.77
N THR A 52 -10.47 -7.15 -9.65
CA THR A 52 -11.01 -6.07 -8.82
C THR A 52 -11.68 -5.04 -9.73
N PRO A 53 -13.00 -5.07 -9.93
CA PRO A 53 -13.68 -4.10 -10.76
C PRO A 53 -13.52 -2.68 -10.17
N LEU A 54 -13.33 -1.69 -11.04
CA LEU A 54 -13.13 -0.32 -10.60
C LEU A 54 -14.38 0.27 -9.91
N ASP A 55 -15.56 -0.20 -10.24
CA ASP A 55 -16.83 0.17 -9.62
C ASP A 55 -17.01 -0.41 -8.19
N ASP A 56 -16.20 -1.40 -7.80
CA ASP A 56 -16.13 -1.91 -6.42
C ASP A 56 -15.19 -1.07 -5.52
N ILE A 57 -14.42 -0.12 -6.09
CA ILE A 57 -13.46 0.67 -5.33
C ILE A 57 -14.13 1.97 -4.86
N HIS A 58 -14.51 1.99 -3.59
CA HIS A 58 -15.08 3.16 -2.91
C HIS A 58 -14.13 3.80 -1.90
N TYR A 59 -12.99 3.16 -1.62
CA TYR A 59 -12.00 3.64 -0.65
C TYR A 59 -10.61 3.55 -1.24
N MET A 60 -9.84 4.63 -1.14
CA MET A 60 -8.43 4.71 -1.51
C MET A 60 -7.66 5.40 -0.40
N TYR A 61 -6.51 4.87 -0.05
CA TYR A 61 -5.55 5.46 0.88
C TYR A 61 -4.26 5.77 0.14
N LEU A 62 -3.74 6.98 0.30
CA LEU A 62 -2.48 7.39 -0.30
C LEU A 62 -1.44 7.65 0.79
N THR A 63 -0.33 6.94 0.71
CA THR A 63 0.74 7.02 1.69
C THR A 63 1.53 8.32 1.56
N HIS A 64 1.88 8.74 0.32
CA HIS A 64 2.68 9.93 0.05
C HIS A 64 2.61 10.37 -1.43
N ALA A 65 3.30 11.49 -1.75
CA ALA A 65 3.15 12.18 -3.03
C ALA A 65 4.21 11.82 -4.09
N HIS A 66 5.03 10.78 -3.89
CA HIS A 66 5.95 10.34 -4.94
C HIS A 66 5.21 9.84 -6.18
N THR A 67 5.83 10.01 -7.33
CA THR A 67 5.22 9.74 -8.64
C THR A 67 4.79 8.29 -8.83
N ASP A 68 5.51 7.37 -8.23
CA ASP A 68 5.25 5.92 -8.26
C ASP A 68 4.14 5.45 -7.31
N HIS A 69 3.54 6.36 -6.53
CA HIS A 69 2.39 6.11 -5.66
C HIS A 69 1.15 6.90 -6.07
N VAL A 70 1.31 8.20 -6.43
CA VAL A 70 0.19 9.11 -6.61
C VAL A 70 -0.33 9.19 -8.05
N LEU A 71 0.52 8.97 -9.08
CA LEU A 71 0.09 9.25 -10.47
C LEU A 71 -0.97 8.27 -10.97
N GLY A 72 -0.98 7.03 -10.51
CA GLY A 72 -2.05 6.08 -10.81
C GLY A 72 -3.39 6.52 -10.22
N ALA A 73 -3.40 7.19 -9.05
CA ALA A 73 -4.63 7.68 -8.42
C ALA A 73 -5.36 8.71 -9.30
N VAL A 74 -4.64 9.52 -10.07
CA VAL A 74 -5.24 10.43 -11.06
C VAL A 74 -6.10 9.66 -12.10
N TRP A 75 -5.60 8.50 -12.52
CA TRP A 75 -6.32 7.65 -13.48
C TRP A 75 -7.52 6.94 -12.85
N VAL A 76 -7.39 6.46 -11.62
CA VAL A 76 -8.51 5.89 -10.87
C VAL A 76 -9.62 6.94 -10.71
N MET A 77 -9.29 8.15 -10.21
CA MET A 77 -10.25 9.24 -10.05
C MET A 77 -10.90 9.63 -11.38
N ARG A 78 -10.09 9.77 -12.45
CA ARG A 78 -10.60 10.07 -13.78
C ARG A 78 -11.65 9.06 -14.24
N MET A 79 -11.36 7.77 -14.09
CA MET A 79 -12.26 6.71 -14.52
C MET A 79 -13.53 6.64 -13.68
N VAL A 80 -13.41 6.76 -12.35
CA VAL A 80 -14.56 6.85 -11.44
C VAL A 80 -15.48 8.00 -11.82
N MET A 81 -14.93 9.20 -12.05
CA MET A 81 -15.72 10.36 -12.48
C MET A 81 -16.38 10.14 -13.85
N GLN A 82 -15.69 9.47 -14.78
CA GLN A 82 -16.26 9.13 -16.09
C GLN A 82 -17.40 8.11 -15.96
N MET A 83 -17.21 7.06 -15.18
CA MET A 83 -18.20 6.01 -14.94
C MET A 83 -19.43 6.57 -14.20
N SER A 84 -19.22 7.45 -13.21
CA SER A 84 -20.32 8.14 -12.51
C SER A 84 -21.16 8.98 -13.48
N ARG A 85 -20.54 9.74 -14.38
CA ARG A 85 -21.25 10.51 -15.40
C ARG A 85 -22.06 9.64 -16.38
N ASN A 86 -21.58 8.43 -16.61
CA ASN A 86 -22.26 7.45 -17.48
C ASN A 86 -23.31 6.61 -16.73
N GLY A 87 -23.51 6.85 -15.42
CA GLY A 87 -24.47 6.12 -14.58
C GLY A 87 -24.03 4.69 -14.25
N VAL A 88 -22.74 4.36 -14.42
CA VAL A 88 -22.18 3.02 -14.14
C VAL A 88 -21.60 2.95 -12.73
N TYR A 89 -20.96 4.02 -12.24
CA TYR A 89 -20.41 4.07 -10.88
C TYR A 89 -21.45 4.64 -9.92
N GLY A 90 -21.83 3.85 -8.92
CA GLY A 90 -22.75 4.26 -7.84
C GLY A 90 -22.00 4.67 -6.58
N GLY A 91 -22.45 5.75 -5.92
CA GLY A 91 -21.86 6.21 -4.65
C GLY A 91 -20.67 7.17 -4.83
N VAL A 92 -19.76 7.15 -3.88
CA VAL A 92 -18.65 8.10 -3.74
C VAL A 92 -17.34 7.32 -3.59
N LEU A 93 -16.27 7.82 -4.21
CA LEU A 93 -14.88 7.40 -3.91
C LEU A 93 -14.34 8.28 -2.79
N HIS A 94 -14.05 7.69 -1.66
CA HIS A 94 -13.41 8.32 -0.52
C HIS A 94 -11.89 8.13 -0.62
N VAL A 95 -11.13 9.21 -0.73
CA VAL A 95 -9.67 9.22 -0.82
C VAL A 95 -9.11 9.79 0.46
N TYR A 96 -8.35 9.01 1.20
CA TYR A 96 -7.71 9.38 2.45
C TYR A 96 -6.21 9.57 2.23
N GLY A 97 -5.63 10.55 2.90
CA GLY A 97 -4.20 10.83 2.88
C GLY A 97 -3.89 12.07 3.70
N HIS A 98 -2.61 12.32 3.97
CA HIS A 98 -2.22 13.55 4.65
C HIS A 98 -2.36 14.78 3.71
N ASP A 99 -2.32 15.98 4.28
CA ASP A 99 -2.47 17.28 3.60
C ASP A 99 -1.71 17.39 2.27
N LYS A 100 -0.41 17.08 2.31
CA LYS A 100 0.47 17.23 1.14
C LYS A 100 0.09 16.31 -0.01
N VAL A 101 -0.15 15.02 0.23
CA VAL A 101 -0.46 14.07 -0.85
C VAL A 101 -1.80 14.40 -1.49
N LEU A 102 -2.81 14.78 -0.71
CA LEU A 102 -4.11 15.18 -1.23
C LEU A 102 -4.05 16.49 -2.02
N SER A 103 -3.29 17.47 -1.53
CA SER A 103 -3.06 18.73 -2.24
C SER A 103 -2.38 18.51 -3.60
N VAL A 104 -1.34 17.66 -3.66
CA VAL A 104 -0.66 17.31 -4.92
C VAL A 104 -1.61 16.58 -5.87
N LEU A 105 -2.34 15.58 -5.40
CA LEU A 105 -3.31 14.83 -6.21
C LEU A 105 -4.39 15.73 -6.78
N GLU A 106 -5.01 16.57 -5.94
CA GLU A 106 -6.05 17.49 -6.36
C GLU A 106 -5.53 18.49 -7.39
N TRP A 107 -4.33 19.05 -7.15
CA TRP A 107 -3.69 19.98 -8.08
C TRP A 107 -3.47 19.32 -9.45
N ILE A 108 -2.90 18.12 -9.51
CA ILE A 108 -2.68 17.39 -10.77
C ILE A 108 -4.02 17.15 -11.47
N CYS A 109 -5.04 16.68 -10.77
CA CYS A 109 -6.36 16.44 -11.35
C CYS A 109 -6.97 17.72 -11.92
N ARG A 110 -6.89 18.84 -11.21
CA ARG A 110 -7.44 20.12 -11.67
C ARG A 110 -6.69 20.71 -12.88
N GLN A 111 -5.37 20.44 -13.00
CA GLN A 111 -4.56 20.93 -14.12
C GLN A 111 -4.67 20.04 -15.37
N THR A 112 -4.92 18.74 -15.20
CA THR A 112 -4.81 17.77 -16.30
C THR A 112 -6.14 17.20 -16.76
N LEU A 113 -7.16 17.16 -15.90
CA LEU A 113 -8.47 16.66 -16.27
C LEU A 113 -9.36 17.81 -16.81
N SER A 114 -10.26 17.48 -17.73
CA SER A 114 -11.24 18.45 -18.20
C SER A 114 -12.15 18.92 -17.05
N THR A 115 -12.60 20.16 -17.10
CA THR A 115 -13.48 20.79 -16.08
C THR A 115 -14.70 19.94 -15.73
N LYS A 116 -15.26 19.21 -16.71
CA LYS A 116 -16.42 18.31 -16.48
C LYS A 116 -16.11 17.15 -15.53
N PHE A 117 -14.84 16.76 -15.37
CA PHE A 117 -14.38 15.74 -14.42
C PHE A 117 -13.92 16.40 -13.11
N SER A 118 -13.00 17.38 -13.19
CA SER A 118 -12.48 18.00 -11.98
C SER A 118 -13.54 18.71 -11.12
N ALA A 119 -14.68 19.10 -11.69
CA ALA A 119 -15.84 19.62 -10.96
C ALA A 119 -16.55 18.56 -10.09
N LEU A 120 -16.25 17.26 -10.27
CA LEU A 120 -16.80 16.17 -9.46
C LEU A 120 -15.97 15.88 -8.19
N ILE A 121 -14.82 16.54 -8.03
CA ILE A 121 -14.09 16.56 -6.76
C ILE A 121 -14.90 17.37 -5.75
N GLY A 122 -15.18 16.78 -4.60
CA GLY A 122 -16.10 17.30 -3.59
C GLY A 122 -17.53 16.76 -3.69
N SER A 123 -17.82 15.87 -4.65
CA SER A 123 -19.13 15.22 -4.78
C SER A 123 -19.05 13.73 -5.12
N VAL A 124 -18.46 13.34 -6.23
CA VAL A 124 -18.23 11.94 -6.62
C VAL A 124 -16.91 11.41 -6.04
N VAL A 125 -15.91 12.27 -5.92
CA VAL A 125 -14.63 11.96 -5.24
C VAL A 125 -14.50 12.91 -4.06
N MET A 126 -14.41 12.34 -2.85
CA MET A 126 -14.24 13.08 -1.61
C MET A 126 -12.82 12.87 -1.09
N LEU A 127 -12.10 13.97 -0.88
CA LEU A 127 -10.76 13.96 -0.30
C LEU A 127 -10.88 14.16 1.21
N HIS A 128 -10.30 13.25 1.99
CA HIS A 128 -10.29 13.24 3.45
C HIS A 128 -8.89 13.36 3.96
N GLU A 129 -8.55 14.52 4.49
CA GLU A 129 -7.27 14.71 5.18
C GLU A 129 -7.26 13.95 6.49
N VAL A 130 -6.13 13.29 6.76
CA VAL A 130 -5.86 12.58 8.02
C VAL A 130 -4.57 13.09 8.64
N GLU A 131 -4.58 13.19 9.97
CA GLU A 131 -3.42 13.50 10.79
C GLU A 131 -2.88 12.23 11.47
N ASP A 132 -1.72 12.34 12.12
CA ASP A 132 -1.12 11.25 12.89
C ASP A 132 -2.06 10.78 14.02
N GLY A 133 -2.39 9.48 13.99
CA GLY A 133 -3.32 8.87 14.95
C GLY A 133 -4.79 8.92 14.56
N ASP A 134 -5.16 9.61 13.49
CA ASP A 134 -6.54 9.65 13.02
C ASP A 134 -7.02 8.28 12.55
N SER A 135 -8.29 7.99 12.84
CA SER A 135 -8.92 6.72 12.48
C SER A 135 -10.20 6.92 11.70
N PHE A 136 -10.41 6.08 10.70
CA PHE A 136 -11.63 6.04 9.89
C PHE A 136 -12.04 4.59 9.60
N SER A 137 -13.30 4.41 9.19
CA SER A 137 -13.85 3.09 8.89
C SER A 137 -13.84 2.81 7.39
N VAL A 138 -13.46 1.58 7.02
CA VAL A 138 -13.54 1.04 5.67
C VAL A 138 -14.23 -0.32 5.75
N GLY A 139 -15.54 -0.36 5.49
CA GLY A 139 -16.35 -1.56 5.72
C GLY A 139 -16.24 -2.04 7.17
N ASP A 140 -15.75 -3.26 7.38
CA ASP A 140 -15.54 -3.89 8.68
C ASP A 140 -14.16 -3.62 9.30
N MET A 141 -13.31 -2.82 8.63
CA MET A 141 -11.99 -2.42 9.12
C MET A 141 -12.06 -1.03 9.79
N THR A 142 -11.30 -0.84 10.87
CA THR A 142 -10.87 0.46 11.36
C THR A 142 -9.43 0.68 10.89
N VAL A 143 -9.18 1.75 10.16
CA VAL A 143 -7.87 2.15 9.65
C VAL A 143 -7.38 3.34 10.46
N THR A 144 -6.21 3.23 11.08
CA THR A 144 -5.55 4.33 11.81
C THR A 144 -4.32 4.75 11.02
N ALA A 145 -4.29 5.99 10.58
CA ALA A 145 -3.16 6.60 9.89
C ALA A 145 -2.07 7.00 10.90
N PHE A 146 -0.81 6.91 10.53
CA PHE A 146 0.29 7.39 11.37
C PHE A 146 1.45 7.94 10.53
N ASP A 147 2.10 9.00 11.02
CA ASP A 147 3.30 9.56 10.42
C ASP A 147 4.47 8.58 10.61
N ILE A 148 5.14 8.21 9.54
CA ILE A 148 6.37 7.38 9.63
C ILE A 148 7.61 8.21 9.98
N HIS A 149 7.48 9.52 10.11
CA HIS A 149 8.57 10.46 10.40
C HIS A 149 9.67 10.41 9.33
N SER A 150 9.27 10.31 8.06
CA SER A 150 10.19 10.37 6.93
C SER A 150 11.00 11.68 6.95
N THR A 151 12.28 11.59 6.62
CA THR A 151 13.18 12.75 6.54
C THR A 151 13.25 13.35 5.13
N ARG A 152 12.58 12.76 4.14
CA ARG A 152 12.59 13.18 2.75
C ARG A 152 11.26 13.77 2.31
N GLU A 153 10.22 12.96 2.35
CA GLU A 153 8.88 13.31 1.90
C GLU A 153 7.89 12.93 3.00
N LYS A 154 6.96 13.83 3.38
CA LYS A 154 5.90 13.50 4.33
C LYS A 154 5.19 12.23 3.86
N GLN A 155 5.20 11.20 4.70
CA GLN A 155 4.67 9.90 4.39
C GLN A 155 3.95 9.30 5.59
N PHE A 156 2.78 8.73 5.35
CA PHE A 156 1.99 8.07 6.38
C PHE A 156 1.86 6.58 6.10
N GLY A 157 2.11 5.78 7.12
CA GLY A 157 1.71 4.39 7.20
C GLY A 157 0.29 4.27 7.72
N PHE A 158 -0.19 3.04 7.87
CA PHE A 158 -1.48 2.79 8.51
C PHE A 158 -1.52 1.46 9.25
N ARG A 159 -2.42 1.38 10.24
CA ARG A 159 -2.81 0.13 10.90
C ARG A 159 -4.28 -0.16 10.60
N ALA A 160 -4.57 -1.26 9.93
CA ALA A 160 -5.91 -1.80 9.80
C ALA A 160 -6.20 -2.80 10.92
N ARG A 161 -7.38 -2.68 11.54
CA ARG A 161 -7.84 -3.57 12.62
C ARG A 161 -9.26 -4.04 12.35
N TRP A 162 -9.50 -5.32 12.51
CA TRP A 162 -10.83 -5.94 12.42
C TRP A 162 -11.40 -6.26 13.80
N SER A 163 -12.72 -6.49 13.84
CA SER A 163 -13.44 -6.76 15.10
C SER A 163 -12.99 -8.04 15.81
N ASP A 164 -12.44 -9.02 15.09
CA ASP A 164 -11.88 -10.25 15.66
C ASP A 164 -10.46 -10.10 16.21
N GLY A 165 -9.93 -8.88 16.21
CA GLY A 165 -8.60 -8.55 16.71
C GLY A 165 -7.48 -8.70 15.68
N THR A 166 -7.77 -9.18 14.44
CA THR A 166 -6.76 -9.21 13.36
C THR A 166 -6.21 -7.81 13.11
N THR A 167 -4.90 -7.70 12.93
CA THR A 167 -4.23 -6.43 12.64
C THR A 167 -3.26 -6.57 11.47
N LEU A 168 -3.26 -5.57 10.60
CA LEU A 168 -2.31 -5.41 9.50
C LEU A 168 -1.72 -4.01 9.56
N VAL A 169 -0.40 -3.90 9.50
CA VAL A 169 0.32 -2.62 9.49
C VAL A 169 1.12 -2.49 8.20
N CYS A 170 0.99 -1.35 7.54
CA CYS A 170 1.81 -0.93 6.41
C CYS A 170 2.73 0.20 6.86
N LEU A 171 4.03 0.01 6.74
CA LEU A 171 5.05 0.98 7.17
C LEU A 171 5.43 2.01 6.08
N GLY A 172 4.83 1.92 4.87
CA GLY A 172 5.25 2.76 3.75
C GLY A 172 6.46 2.19 3.02
N ASP A 173 7.24 3.04 2.36
CA ASP A 173 8.38 2.65 1.51
C ASP A 173 9.74 3.22 1.97
N GLU A 174 9.83 3.62 3.23
CA GLU A 174 11.07 4.04 3.88
C GLU A 174 11.39 3.14 5.11
N PRO A 175 12.64 3.19 5.62
CA PRO A 175 13.03 2.44 6.81
C PRO A 175 12.20 2.82 8.02
N TYR A 176 11.95 1.82 8.85
CA TYR A 176 11.22 1.96 10.11
C TYR A 176 11.78 3.03 11.03
N ASN A 177 10.89 3.77 11.69
CA ASN A 177 11.20 4.72 12.75
C ASN A 177 10.60 4.23 14.09
N GLU A 178 11.38 4.27 15.17
CA GLU A 178 10.94 3.83 16.51
C GLU A 178 9.69 4.56 17.03
N ALA A 179 9.43 5.78 16.58
CA ALA A 179 8.21 6.52 16.93
C ALA A 179 6.94 5.80 16.47
N THR A 180 7.03 4.95 15.42
CA THR A 180 5.89 4.18 14.90
C THR A 180 5.65 2.86 15.64
N LYS A 181 6.51 2.51 16.61
CA LYS A 181 6.39 1.28 17.40
C LYS A 181 5.01 1.02 17.99
N PRO A 182 4.31 2.01 18.56
CA PRO A 182 2.97 1.79 19.13
C PRO A 182 1.94 1.24 18.13
N TYR A 183 2.14 1.54 16.84
CA TYR A 183 1.26 1.05 15.78
C TYR A 183 1.66 -0.34 15.26
N ALA A 184 2.97 -0.66 15.26
CA ALA A 184 3.52 -1.84 14.58
C ALA A 184 3.78 -3.03 15.51
N GLU A 185 4.06 -2.79 16.81
CA GLU A 185 4.37 -3.85 17.77
C GLU A 185 3.21 -4.84 17.93
N ASN A 186 3.52 -6.15 17.94
CA ASN A 186 2.57 -7.25 18.05
C ASN A 186 1.52 -7.29 16.92
N ALA A 187 1.76 -6.65 15.78
CA ALA A 187 0.91 -6.78 14.62
C ALA A 187 0.93 -8.23 14.11
N GLN A 188 -0.22 -8.73 13.63
CA GLN A 188 -0.26 -10.05 13.01
C GLN A 188 0.34 -10.04 11.61
N TRP A 189 0.13 -8.96 10.88
CA TRP A 189 0.65 -8.76 9.53
C TRP A 189 1.42 -7.45 9.47
N LEU A 190 2.66 -7.52 8.98
CA LEU A 190 3.51 -6.37 8.72
C LEU A 190 3.87 -6.33 7.23
N LEU A 191 3.51 -5.25 6.58
CA LEU A 191 3.94 -4.91 5.23
C LEU A 191 5.12 -3.95 5.36
N SER A 192 6.29 -4.36 4.85
CA SER A 192 7.55 -3.60 4.94
C SER A 192 8.25 -3.56 3.60
N GLU A 193 8.80 -2.41 3.24
CA GLU A 193 9.67 -2.31 2.10
C GLU A 193 10.94 -3.16 2.29
N ALA A 194 11.49 -3.65 1.19
CA ALA A 194 12.71 -4.43 1.15
C ALA A 194 13.40 -4.24 -0.20
N PHE A 195 14.08 -3.11 -0.36
CA PHE A 195 14.57 -2.66 -1.67
C PHE A 195 15.46 -3.71 -2.36
N CYS A 196 16.39 -4.32 -1.62
CA CYS A 196 17.28 -5.35 -2.14
C CYS A 196 17.68 -6.36 -1.08
N LEU A 197 18.39 -7.42 -1.48
CA LEU A 197 19.09 -8.31 -0.55
C LEU A 197 20.23 -7.57 0.16
N TYR A 198 20.47 -7.88 1.41
CA TYR A 198 21.62 -7.35 2.15
C TYR A 198 22.96 -7.70 1.48
N ALA A 199 23.03 -8.87 0.84
CA ALA A 199 24.22 -9.27 0.08
C ALA A 199 24.52 -8.30 -1.09
N ASP A 200 23.49 -7.69 -1.66
CA ASP A 200 23.57 -6.76 -2.80
C ASP A 200 23.59 -5.28 -2.37
N ARG A 201 23.65 -4.96 -1.08
CA ARG A 201 23.58 -3.59 -0.55
C ARG A 201 24.66 -2.66 -1.11
N GLU A 202 25.85 -3.17 -1.39
CA GLU A 202 26.94 -2.37 -1.97
C GLU A 202 26.66 -1.98 -3.42
N LYS A 203 25.94 -2.82 -4.15
CA LYS A 203 25.52 -2.58 -5.54
C LYS A 203 24.35 -1.62 -5.62
N PHE A 204 23.34 -1.80 -4.81
CA PHE A 204 22.09 -1.07 -4.89
C PHE A 204 22.04 0.17 -3.99
N LYS A 205 22.90 0.24 -2.97
CA LYS A 205 23.01 1.37 -2.03
C LYS A 205 21.67 1.74 -1.38
N PRO A 206 20.96 0.77 -0.75
CA PRO A 206 19.63 1.02 -0.18
C PRO A 206 19.67 2.14 0.85
N TYR A 207 20.63 2.15 1.75
CA TYR A 207 20.71 3.13 2.84
C TYR A 207 20.94 4.57 2.36
N GLU A 208 21.72 4.76 1.27
CA GLU A 208 21.90 6.07 0.64
C GLU A 208 20.62 6.57 -0.04
N LYS A 209 19.72 5.64 -0.38
CA LYS A 209 18.41 5.91 -0.99
C LYS A 209 17.26 5.96 0.01
N HIS A 210 17.55 5.84 1.31
CA HIS A 210 16.58 5.75 2.38
C HIS A 210 15.65 4.54 2.24
N HIS A 211 16.24 3.37 1.95
CA HIS A 211 15.55 2.09 1.90
C HIS A 211 16.27 1.07 2.78
N SER A 212 15.59 -0.02 3.10
CA SER A 212 16.12 -1.15 3.85
C SER A 212 16.36 -2.38 2.94
N THR A 213 16.98 -3.40 3.52
CA THR A 213 17.16 -4.70 2.86
C THR A 213 16.14 -5.72 3.38
N ALA A 214 15.99 -6.85 2.69
CA ALA A 214 15.14 -7.96 3.16
C ALA A 214 15.56 -8.44 4.56
N ARG A 215 16.86 -8.42 4.86
CA ARG A 215 17.40 -8.74 6.20
C ARG A 215 16.94 -7.72 7.25
N ASP A 216 16.99 -6.42 6.94
CA ASP A 216 16.60 -5.38 7.88
C ASP A 216 15.11 -5.47 8.19
N ALA A 217 14.26 -5.65 7.17
CA ALA A 217 12.83 -5.85 7.33
C ALA A 217 12.51 -7.09 8.18
N ALA A 218 13.26 -8.19 8.00
CA ALA A 218 13.08 -9.41 8.78
C ALA A 218 13.49 -9.24 10.25
N ARG A 219 14.61 -8.55 10.52
CA ARG A 219 15.03 -8.21 11.89
C ARG A 219 14.03 -7.31 12.58
N LEU A 220 13.51 -6.34 11.85
CA LEU A 220 12.43 -5.47 12.34
C LEU A 220 11.20 -6.30 12.72
N ALA A 221 10.73 -7.19 11.83
CA ALA A 221 9.59 -8.07 12.08
C ALA A 221 9.79 -8.92 13.35
N ALA A 222 11.00 -9.45 13.55
CA ALA A 222 11.36 -10.21 14.77
C ALA A 222 11.32 -9.31 16.02
N SER A 223 11.88 -8.10 15.96
CA SER A 223 11.91 -7.16 17.09
C SER A 223 10.53 -6.64 17.50
N LEU A 224 9.62 -6.50 16.54
CA LEU A 224 8.25 -6.06 16.74
C LEU A 224 7.29 -7.21 17.12
N ASN A 225 7.79 -8.44 17.22
CA ASN A 225 6.99 -9.63 17.55
C ASN A 225 5.79 -9.83 16.61
N VAL A 226 5.96 -9.59 15.31
CA VAL A 226 4.90 -9.83 14.32
C VAL A 226 4.82 -11.31 13.94
N GLN A 227 3.73 -11.74 13.32
CA GLN A 227 3.54 -13.14 12.93
C GLN A 227 3.82 -13.38 11.45
N ASN A 228 3.43 -12.44 10.60
CA ASN A 228 3.53 -12.54 9.14
C ASN A 228 4.17 -11.28 8.58
N LEU A 229 5.23 -11.45 7.80
CA LEU A 229 5.95 -10.38 7.12
C LEU A 229 5.70 -10.47 5.62
N VAL A 230 5.25 -9.37 5.02
CA VAL A 230 5.10 -9.21 3.57
C VAL A 230 6.15 -8.21 3.09
N LEU A 231 7.03 -8.64 2.18
CA LEU A 231 8.07 -7.81 1.59
C LEU A 231 7.64 -7.29 0.22
N TYR A 232 7.80 -6.00 0.00
CA TYR A 232 7.47 -5.32 -1.26
C TYR A 232 8.46 -4.18 -1.55
N HIS A 233 8.20 -3.36 -2.57
CA HIS A 233 9.02 -2.22 -3.00
C HIS A 233 10.45 -2.64 -3.35
N THR A 234 10.55 -3.73 -4.11
CA THR A 234 11.85 -4.38 -4.40
C THR A 234 12.45 -3.89 -5.71
N GLU A 235 13.78 -4.05 -5.82
CA GLU A 235 14.47 -3.92 -7.10
C GLU A 235 13.99 -5.02 -8.10
N ASP A 236 14.27 -4.83 -9.39
CA ASP A 236 13.74 -5.67 -10.47
C ASP A 236 14.81 -6.35 -11.36
N LYS A 237 16.07 -6.44 -10.87
CA LYS A 237 17.18 -6.99 -11.69
C LYS A 237 17.28 -8.50 -11.65
N SER A 238 16.64 -9.12 -10.65
CA SER A 238 16.71 -10.57 -10.42
C SER A 238 15.29 -11.19 -10.27
N PRO A 239 14.34 -10.97 -11.21
CA PRO A 239 12.95 -11.38 -11.04
C PRO A 239 12.77 -12.88 -10.84
N ASP A 240 13.52 -13.69 -11.58
CA ASP A 240 13.37 -15.17 -11.57
C ASP A 240 13.78 -15.79 -10.23
N THR A 241 14.63 -15.14 -9.46
CA THR A 241 15.14 -15.64 -8.17
C THR A 241 14.65 -14.84 -6.98
N ARG A 242 14.05 -13.67 -7.18
CA ARG A 242 13.63 -12.73 -6.13
C ARG A 242 12.88 -13.42 -4.99
N LYS A 243 11.80 -14.10 -5.31
CA LYS A 243 10.95 -14.76 -4.31
C LYS A 243 11.73 -15.73 -3.43
N ALA A 244 12.54 -16.59 -4.04
CA ALA A 244 13.32 -17.58 -3.32
C ALA A 244 14.43 -16.95 -2.46
N THR A 245 15.19 -16.00 -3.03
CA THR A 245 16.35 -15.40 -2.35
C THR A 245 15.93 -14.45 -1.23
N TYR A 246 14.91 -13.61 -1.43
CA TYR A 246 14.39 -12.73 -0.38
C TYR A 246 13.73 -13.54 0.76
N THR A 247 12.99 -14.60 0.42
CA THR A 247 12.43 -15.50 1.43
C THR A 247 13.53 -16.17 2.25
N ALA A 248 14.59 -16.67 1.61
CA ALA A 248 15.70 -17.32 2.30
C ALA A 248 16.45 -16.34 3.23
N GLU A 249 16.73 -15.12 2.75
CA GLU A 249 17.38 -14.10 3.56
C GLU A 249 16.50 -13.68 4.75
N ALA A 250 15.24 -13.42 4.53
CA ALA A 250 14.33 -13.03 5.61
C ALA A 250 14.15 -14.15 6.64
N LYS A 251 14.02 -15.40 6.21
CA LYS A 251 13.89 -16.57 7.10
C LYS A 251 15.13 -16.82 7.95
N SER A 252 16.30 -16.33 7.56
CA SER A 252 17.50 -16.43 8.40
C SER A 252 17.44 -15.54 9.66
N GLU A 253 16.60 -14.52 9.67
CA GLU A 253 16.48 -13.54 10.75
C GLU A 253 15.10 -13.54 11.43
N PHE A 254 14.08 -14.11 10.79
CA PHE A 254 12.69 -14.09 11.26
C PHE A 254 12.06 -15.47 11.20
N SER A 255 11.58 -15.96 12.34
CA SER A 255 10.96 -17.29 12.47
C SER A 255 9.49 -17.36 12.07
N GLY A 256 8.80 -16.21 11.95
CA GLY A 256 7.41 -16.11 11.51
C GLY A 256 7.23 -16.41 10.02
N ASN A 257 6.05 -16.20 9.48
CA ASN A 257 5.78 -16.41 8.06
C ASN A 257 6.32 -15.25 7.22
N VAL A 258 6.97 -15.58 6.10
CA VAL A 258 7.50 -14.59 5.14
C VAL A 258 6.81 -14.77 3.80
N PHE A 259 6.32 -13.67 3.25
CA PHE A 259 5.70 -13.57 1.95
C PHE A 259 6.48 -12.59 1.09
N VAL A 260 6.83 -12.99 -0.11
CA VAL A 260 7.46 -12.17 -1.15
C VAL A 260 6.58 -12.28 -2.39
N PRO A 261 5.46 -11.55 -2.44
CA PRO A 261 4.50 -11.70 -3.51
C PRO A 261 5.04 -11.18 -4.85
N ASP A 262 4.59 -11.80 -5.92
CA ASP A 262 4.70 -11.23 -7.26
C ASP A 262 3.53 -10.27 -7.52
N ASP A 263 3.63 -9.47 -8.59
CA ASP A 263 2.52 -8.63 -9.04
C ASP A 263 1.28 -9.50 -9.27
N LEU A 264 0.11 -9.03 -8.86
CA LEU A 264 -1.19 -9.70 -8.92
C LEU A 264 -1.36 -10.90 -7.97
N GLU A 265 -0.35 -11.22 -7.16
CA GLU A 265 -0.47 -12.31 -6.18
C GLU A 265 -1.35 -11.89 -5.01
N SER A 266 -2.23 -12.81 -4.62
CA SER A 266 -3.15 -12.63 -3.48
C SER A 266 -2.73 -13.45 -2.28
N ILE A 267 -2.79 -12.84 -1.10
CA ILE A 267 -2.49 -13.44 0.20
C ILE A 267 -3.76 -13.42 1.05
N GLU A 268 -4.14 -14.55 1.62
CA GLU A 268 -5.27 -14.61 2.55
C GLU A 268 -4.85 -14.13 3.93
N ILE A 269 -5.53 -13.09 4.44
CA ILE A 269 -5.31 -12.54 5.78
C ILE A 269 -6.16 -13.35 6.77
N ASN A 270 -5.52 -14.30 7.45
CA ASN A 270 -6.19 -15.16 8.42
C ASN A 270 -6.35 -14.48 9.78
N SER A 271 -7.45 -14.77 10.46
CA SER A 271 -7.66 -14.43 11.87
C SER A 271 -6.64 -15.11 12.78
N PRO A 272 -6.36 -14.53 13.97
CA PRO A 272 -5.53 -15.19 14.95
C PRO A 272 -6.07 -16.59 15.23
N LYS A 273 -5.21 -17.62 15.23
CA LYS A 273 -5.59 -18.90 15.77
C LYS A 273 -5.79 -18.69 17.27
N HIS A 274 -7.00 -18.85 17.75
CA HIS A 274 -7.24 -18.93 19.20
C HIS A 274 -6.40 -20.09 19.74
N GLN A 275 -5.39 -19.79 20.55
CA GLN A 275 -4.66 -20.79 21.33
C GLN A 275 -5.50 -21.20 22.53
#